data_27800634064e3d13c49d5cbe7123b424
#
_entry.id   27800634064e3d13c49d5cbe7123b424
#
_cell.length_a   1.000
_cell.length_b   1.000
_cell.length_c   1.000
_cell.angle_alpha   90.00
_cell.angle_beta   90.00
_cell.angle_gamma   90.00
#
_symmetry.space_group_name_H-M   'P 1'
#
loop_
_entity.id
_entity.type
_entity.pdbx_description
1 polymer ?
#
loop_
_entity_poly.entity_id
_entity_poly.type
_entity_poly.pdbx_seq_one_letter_code
_entity_poly.pdbx_strand_id
1 'polypeptide(L)'
;MDDIQRKKLRAVGALAVLVIAILTIFFLFLNAREKKNTALILRMFYSDMSQTFQFSMNSNGAPGEWGWHGGYKNADLIDSYIAHYLRISEKCIKKTGTCMPDVDYKSLNGKSANINLSKLPSVRLNNGIAFAVESIGSCKKTNSPCALVYVDINGVEEPNTFGKDLFVFMIVNSNSVPFIPYNVHLSQDDIVHHTKYGCSKKSEIAMYCSALIHSKGWVIDKNYPW
;
A
#
# COMPACT_ATOMS: atom_id res chain seq x y z
N MET A 1 21.65 -55.21 1.89
CA MET A 1 21.75 -53.99 1.09
C MET A 1 23.20 -53.80 0.75
N ASP A 2 23.54 -53.96 -0.55
CA ASP A 2 24.89 -53.88 -1.07
C ASP A 2 25.54 -52.51 -0.85
N ASP A 3 26.88 -52.51 -0.70
CA ASP A 3 27.67 -51.28 -0.48
C ASP A 3 27.45 -50.27 -1.61
N ILE A 4 27.21 -50.73 -2.84
CA ILE A 4 26.87 -49.92 -4.01
C ILE A 4 25.50 -49.21 -3.85
N GLN A 5 24.52 -49.91 -3.29
CA GLN A 5 23.17 -49.31 -3.04
C GLN A 5 23.26 -48.25 -1.95
N ARG A 6 24.06 -48.48 -0.90
CA ARG A 6 24.30 -47.48 0.18
C ARG A 6 24.98 -46.21 -0.36
N LYS A 7 25.99 -46.36 -1.23
CA LYS A 7 26.67 -45.23 -1.88
C LYS A 7 25.73 -44.44 -2.79
N LYS A 8 24.90 -45.11 -3.61
CA LYS A 8 23.88 -44.45 -4.43
C LYS A 8 22.87 -43.71 -3.57
N LEU A 9 22.37 -44.29 -2.51
CA LEU A 9 21.41 -43.66 -1.61
C LEU A 9 21.99 -42.41 -0.93
N ARG A 10 23.27 -42.46 -0.49
CA ARG A 10 23.97 -41.29 0.06
C ARG A 10 24.18 -40.21 -0.98
N ALA A 11 24.52 -40.54 -2.19
CA ALA A 11 24.67 -39.54 -3.28
C ALA A 11 23.35 -38.89 -3.63
N VAL A 12 22.25 -39.62 -3.70
CA VAL A 12 20.90 -39.06 -3.93
C VAL A 12 20.48 -38.15 -2.77
N GLY A 13 20.75 -38.59 -1.52
CA GLY A 13 20.46 -37.74 -0.35
C GLY A 13 21.27 -36.46 -0.33
N ALA A 14 22.55 -36.48 -0.66
CA ALA A 14 23.38 -35.28 -0.76
C ALA A 14 22.90 -34.32 -1.87
N LEU A 15 22.51 -34.87 -3.02
CA LEU A 15 21.95 -34.06 -4.11
C LEU A 15 20.63 -33.40 -3.70
N ALA A 16 19.74 -34.11 -3.04
CA ALA A 16 18.49 -33.57 -2.54
C ALA A 16 18.69 -32.38 -1.57
N VAL A 17 19.62 -32.54 -0.62
CA VAL A 17 20.00 -31.47 0.33
C VAL A 17 20.55 -30.27 -0.41
N LEU A 18 21.41 -30.46 -1.41
CA LEU A 18 21.96 -29.37 -2.22
C LEU A 18 20.86 -28.61 -2.97
N VAL A 19 19.92 -29.32 -3.59
CA VAL A 19 18.79 -28.70 -4.32
C VAL A 19 17.92 -27.89 -3.36
N ILE A 20 17.59 -28.43 -2.19
CA ILE A 20 16.80 -27.71 -1.18
C ILE A 20 17.55 -26.45 -0.73
N ALA A 21 18.85 -26.51 -0.50
CA ALA A 21 19.64 -25.34 -0.11
C ALA A 21 19.64 -24.25 -1.21
N ILE A 22 19.79 -24.64 -2.47
CA ILE A 22 19.73 -23.69 -3.59
C ILE A 22 18.34 -23.04 -3.69
N LEU A 23 17.27 -23.83 -3.58
CA LEU A 23 15.90 -23.31 -3.62
C LEU A 23 15.60 -22.37 -2.46
N THR A 24 16.08 -22.66 -1.25
CA THR A 24 15.90 -21.76 -0.11
C THR A 24 16.63 -20.43 -0.28
N ILE A 25 17.89 -20.47 -0.76
CA ILE A 25 18.66 -19.25 -1.04
C ILE A 25 17.97 -18.41 -2.14
N PHE A 26 17.52 -19.07 -3.18
CA PHE A 26 16.80 -18.40 -4.27
C PHE A 26 15.51 -17.74 -3.78
N PHE A 27 14.72 -18.43 -2.95
CA PHE A 27 13.50 -17.89 -2.36
C PHE A 27 13.76 -16.67 -1.45
N LEU A 28 14.81 -16.75 -0.62
CA LEU A 28 15.22 -15.62 0.22
C LEU A 28 15.65 -14.40 -0.62
N PHE A 29 16.34 -14.63 -1.72
CA PHE A 29 16.74 -13.58 -2.65
C PHE A 29 15.51 -12.91 -3.33
N LEU A 30 14.54 -13.70 -3.80
CA LEU A 30 13.30 -13.16 -4.38
C LEU A 30 12.52 -12.31 -3.37
N ASN A 31 12.37 -12.79 -2.14
CA ASN A 31 11.69 -12.05 -1.09
C ASN A 31 12.39 -10.72 -0.75
N ALA A 32 13.72 -10.73 -0.64
CA ALA A 32 14.50 -9.51 -0.39
C ALA A 32 14.34 -8.50 -1.54
N ARG A 33 14.33 -8.98 -2.79
CA ARG A 33 14.10 -8.15 -3.97
C ARG A 33 12.69 -7.56 -3.99
N GLU A 34 11.66 -8.35 -3.68
CA GLU A 34 10.27 -7.91 -3.59
C GLU A 34 10.12 -6.78 -2.55
N LYS A 35 10.66 -6.97 -1.33
CA LYS A 35 10.66 -5.94 -0.28
C LYS A 35 11.31 -4.63 -0.72
N LYS A 36 12.46 -4.73 -1.39
CA LYS A 36 13.17 -3.54 -1.90
C LYS A 36 12.35 -2.82 -2.97
N ASN A 37 11.73 -3.55 -3.90
CA ASN A 37 10.90 -2.98 -4.95
C ASN A 37 9.66 -2.31 -4.37
N THR A 38 8.95 -2.96 -3.46
CA THR A 38 7.78 -2.40 -2.76
C THR A 38 8.12 -1.07 -2.07
N ALA A 39 9.22 -1.03 -1.32
CA ALA A 39 9.66 0.19 -0.64
C ALA A 39 9.98 1.32 -1.63
N LEU A 40 10.64 0.99 -2.75
CA LEU A 40 10.98 1.96 -3.81
C LEU A 40 9.72 2.51 -4.49
N ILE A 41 8.78 1.64 -4.86
CA ILE A 41 7.52 2.03 -5.50
C ILE A 41 6.72 2.96 -4.57
N LEU A 42 6.61 2.63 -3.29
CA LEU A 42 5.92 3.46 -2.31
C LEU A 42 6.57 4.83 -2.13
N ARG A 43 7.91 4.88 -2.07
CA ARG A 43 8.65 6.13 -1.98
C ARG A 43 8.42 7.02 -3.20
N MET A 44 8.44 6.43 -4.41
CA MET A 44 8.19 7.15 -5.66
C MET A 44 6.75 7.67 -5.67
N PHE A 45 5.77 6.83 -5.37
CA PHE A 45 4.37 7.23 -5.29
C PHE A 45 4.15 8.38 -4.29
N TYR A 46 4.73 8.26 -3.09
CA TYR A 46 4.65 9.32 -2.07
C TYR A 46 5.25 10.64 -2.57
N SER A 47 6.40 10.59 -3.25
CA SER A 47 7.03 11.78 -3.84
C SER A 47 6.16 12.41 -4.92
N ASP A 48 5.62 11.62 -5.84
CA ASP A 48 4.77 12.07 -6.94
C ASP A 48 3.48 12.72 -6.41
N MET A 49 2.84 12.07 -5.43
CA MET A 49 1.65 12.61 -4.78
C MET A 49 1.96 13.88 -4.00
N SER A 50 3.06 13.94 -3.28
CA SER A 50 3.48 15.16 -2.55
C SER A 50 3.66 16.35 -3.51
N GLN A 51 4.28 16.14 -4.67
CA GLN A 51 4.41 17.16 -5.70
C GLN A 51 3.05 17.54 -6.31
N THR A 52 2.21 16.54 -6.59
CA THR A 52 0.83 16.73 -7.09
C THR A 52 0.05 17.65 -6.15
N PHE A 53 0.11 17.40 -4.85
CA PHE A 53 -0.58 18.24 -3.87
C PHE A 53 -0.01 19.66 -3.82
N GLN A 54 1.31 19.84 -3.92
CA GLN A 54 1.90 21.18 -3.97
C GLN A 54 1.42 21.97 -5.20
N PHE A 55 1.39 21.35 -6.37
CA PHE A 55 0.87 22.00 -7.58
C PHE A 55 -0.63 22.30 -7.47
N SER A 56 -1.41 21.38 -6.97
CA SER A 56 -2.85 21.59 -6.79
C SER A 56 -3.15 22.71 -5.80
N MET A 57 -2.43 22.76 -4.67
CA MET A 57 -2.63 23.80 -3.67
C MET A 57 -2.26 25.20 -4.16
N ASN A 58 -1.28 25.35 -5.06
CA ASN A 58 -0.95 26.64 -5.65
C ASN A 58 -2.12 27.23 -6.45
N SER A 59 -2.98 26.39 -7.00
CA SER A 59 -4.14 26.82 -7.82
C SER A 59 -5.46 26.80 -7.05
N ASN A 60 -5.60 25.94 -6.03
CA ASN A 60 -6.89 25.62 -5.42
C ASN A 60 -6.93 25.84 -3.90
N GLY A 61 -5.87 26.38 -3.30
CA GLY A 61 -5.75 26.50 -1.85
C GLY A 61 -5.51 25.14 -1.13
N ALA A 62 -5.53 25.18 0.20
CA ALA A 62 -5.28 24.00 1.02
C ALA A 62 -6.41 22.96 0.89
N PRO A 63 -6.14 21.68 1.15
CA PRO A 63 -7.16 20.64 1.08
C PRO A 63 -8.43 20.91 1.90
N GLY A 64 -8.34 21.64 3.00
CA GLY A 64 -9.51 22.03 3.80
C GLY A 64 -10.53 22.91 3.07
N GLU A 65 -10.10 23.57 1.99
CA GLU A 65 -10.94 24.42 1.16
C GLU A 65 -11.62 23.65 0.01
N TRP A 66 -11.17 22.42 -0.25
CA TRP A 66 -11.74 21.57 -1.28
C TRP A 66 -13.11 21.02 -0.82
N GLY A 67 -14.03 20.80 -1.73
CA GLY A 67 -15.42 20.43 -1.43
C GLY A 67 -15.61 19.01 -0.90
N TRP A 68 -14.99 18.64 0.22
CA TRP A 68 -15.11 17.32 0.84
C TRP A 68 -16.51 17.03 1.35
N HIS A 69 -17.11 15.97 0.82
CA HIS A 69 -18.40 15.45 1.28
C HIS A 69 -18.23 13.95 1.56
N GLY A 70 -18.78 13.43 2.65
CA GLY A 70 -18.66 12.01 2.99
C GLY A 70 -19.21 11.08 1.91
N GLY A 71 -18.55 9.92 1.72
CA GLY A 71 -19.00 8.86 0.82
C GLY A 71 -18.64 9.02 -0.65
N TYR A 72 -19.33 8.28 -1.51
CA TYR A 72 -19.02 8.15 -2.95
C TYR A 72 -19.30 9.39 -3.81
N LYS A 73 -19.83 10.47 -3.23
CA LYS A 73 -20.18 11.69 -3.96
C LYS A 73 -18.98 12.54 -4.36
N ASN A 74 -17.76 12.17 -3.95
CA ASN A 74 -16.54 12.96 -4.19
C ASN A 74 -15.70 12.47 -5.38
N ALA A 75 -16.32 11.80 -6.34
CA ALA A 75 -15.68 11.43 -7.60
C ALA A 75 -14.99 12.61 -8.29
N ASP A 76 -15.60 13.80 -8.20
CA ASP A 76 -15.10 15.01 -8.81
C ASP A 76 -13.84 15.57 -8.12
N LEU A 77 -13.56 15.22 -6.86
CA LEU A 77 -12.36 15.67 -6.14
C LEU A 77 -11.06 15.16 -6.76
N ILE A 78 -11.02 13.88 -7.15
CA ILE A 78 -9.85 13.34 -7.84
C ILE A 78 -9.64 14.08 -9.14
N ASP A 79 -10.71 14.30 -9.91
CA ASP A 79 -10.64 14.95 -11.23
C ASP A 79 -10.27 16.42 -11.11
N SER A 80 -10.84 17.13 -10.15
CA SER A 80 -10.64 18.56 -9.97
C SER A 80 -9.28 18.93 -9.38
N TYR A 81 -8.76 18.12 -8.43
CA TYR A 81 -7.62 18.53 -7.61
C TYR A 81 -6.39 17.66 -7.76
N ILE A 82 -6.50 16.41 -8.28
CA ILE A 82 -5.40 15.46 -8.28
C ILE A 82 -5.02 15.02 -9.69
N ALA A 83 -6.02 14.64 -10.49
CA ALA A 83 -5.80 13.93 -11.74
C ALA A 83 -5.03 14.75 -12.80
N HIS A 84 -5.14 16.07 -12.80
CA HIS A 84 -4.45 16.94 -13.77
C HIS A 84 -2.92 16.91 -13.65
N TYR A 85 -2.40 16.51 -12.52
CA TYR A 85 -0.96 16.52 -12.21
C TYR A 85 -0.34 15.12 -12.26
N LEU A 86 -1.13 14.09 -12.61
CA LEU A 86 -0.69 12.70 -12.65
C LEU A 86 -0.76 12.12 -14.07
N ARG A 87 0.11 11.17 -14.36
CA ARG A 87 0.06 10.38 -15.61
C ARG A 87 -0.88 9.19 -15.41
N ILE A 88 -2.14 9.40 -15.75
CA ILE A 88 -3.23 8.43 -15.55
C ILE A 88 -3.46 7.65 -16.84
N SER A 89 -3.53 6.31 -16.73
CA SER A 89 -3.95 5.41 -17.82
C SER A 89 -5.46 5.19 -17.82
N GLU A 90 -6.09 5.17 -16.64
CA GLU A 90 -7.53 4.92 -16.52
C GLU A 90 -8.13 5.68 -15.33
N LYS A 91 -9.32 6.27 -15.55
CA LYS A 91 -10.11 6.93 -14.50
C LYS A 91 -11.39 6.14 -14.23
N CYS A 92 -11.54 5.62 -13.02
CA CYS A 92 -12.70 4.87 -12.55
C CYS A 92 -13.54 5.70 -11.55
N ILE A 93 -13.74 6.98 -11.89
CA ILE A 93 -14.38 7.95 -11.00
C ILE A 93 -15.90 7.76 -10.98
N LYS A 94 -16.48 7.36 -12.12
CA LYS A 94 -17.94 7.16 -12.31
C LYS A 94 -18.33 5.71 -12.59
N LYS A 95 -17.35 4.82 -12.76
CA LYS A 95 -17.56 3.39 -13.00
C LYS A 95 -16.94 2.58 -11.86
N THR A 96 -17.67 1.63 -11.35
CA THR A 96 -17.16 0.69 -10.33
C THR A 96 -16.32 -0.41 -10.96
N GLY A 97 -15.22 -0.80 -10.29
CA GLY A 97 -14.64 -2.13 -10.47
C GLY A 97 -13.52 -2.32 -11.47
N THR A 98 -12.97 -1.26 -12.10
CA THR A 98 -11.92 -1.47 -13.11
C THR A 98 -10.52 -1.03 -12.66
N CYS A 99 -10.39 -0.02 -11.81
CA CYS A 99 -9.08 0.40 -11.30
C CYS A 99 -8.66 -0.37 -10.05
N MET A 100 -9.59 -0.62 -9.15
CA MET A 100 -9.37 -1.46 -7.95
C MET A 100 -10.07 -2.81 -8.15
N PRO A 101 -9.47 -3.95 -7.72
CA PRO A 101 -10.11 -5.25 -7.86
C PRO A 101 -11.40 -5.35 -7.03
N ASP A 102 -12.38 -6.08 -7.56
CA ASP A 102 -13.64 -6.34 -6.85
C ASP A 102 -13.50 -7.56 -5.93
N VAL A 103 -12.68 -7.40 -4.91
CA VAL A 103 -12.40 -8.42 -3.90
C VAL A 103 -12.33 -7.80 -2.51
N ASP A 104 -12.53 -8.61 -1.49
CA ASP A 104 -12.16 -8.23 -0.12
C ASP A 104 -10.66 -8.38 0.06
N TYR A 105 -10.00 -7.29 0.38
CA TYR A 105 -8.57 -7.31 0.67
C TYR A 105 -8.26 -8.14 1.92
N LYS A 106 -7.11 -8.78 1.91
CA LYS A 106 -6.62 -9.58 3.04
C LYS A 106 -5.77 -8.72 3.99
N SER A 107 -5.76 -9.10 5.25
CA SER A 107 -4.76 -8.60 6.20
C SER A 107 -3.47 -9.44 6.12
N LEU A 108 -2.40 -8.98 6.79
CA LEU A 108 -1.12 -9.71 6.88
C LEU A 108 -1.20 -11.10 7.52
N ASN A 109 -2.29 -11.40 8.23
CA ASN A 109 -2.57 -12.75 8.75
C ASN A 109 -3.27 -13.68 7.75
N GLY A 110 -3.53 -13.18 6.53
CA GLY A 110 -4.22 -13.92 5.46
C GLY A 110 -5.74 -13.94 5.55
N LYS A 111 -6.33 -13.37 6.61
CA LYS A 111 -7.80 -13.28 6.75
C LYS A 111 -8.35 -12.10 5.96
N SER A 112 -9.62 -12.16 5.55
CA SER A 112 -10.31 -11.02 4.97
C SER A 112 -10.33 -9.85 5.95
N ALA A 113 -10.01 -8.65 5.45
CA ALA A 113 -10.15 -7.40 6.18
C ALA A 113 -11.60 -6.84 6.09
N ASN A 114 -12.48 -7.50 5.30
CA ASN A 114 -13.83 -7.04 4.98
C ASN A 114 -13.84 -5.62 4.39
N ILE A 115 -12.85 -5.31 3.57
CA ILE A 115 -12.70 -4.04 2.86
C ILE A 115 -12.64 -4.32 1.38
N ASN A 116 -13.64 -3.83 0.65
CA ASN A 116 -13.73 -3.86 -0.81
C ASN A 116 -13.68 -2.42 -1.32
N LEU A 117 -12.68 -2.13 -2.16
CA LEU A 117 -12.40 -0.78 -2.65
C LEU A 117 -12.95 -0.52 -4.06
N SER A 118 -13.55 -1.53 -4.71
CA SER A 118 -14.02 -1.45 -6.11
C SER A 118 -15.05 -0.35 -6.38
N LYS A 119 -15.77 0.07 -5.34
CA LYS A 119 -16.82 1.10 -5.41
C LYS A 119 -16.32 2.52 -5.12
N LEU A 120 -15.09 2.66 -4.66
CA LEU A 120 -14.51 3.98 -4.39
C LEU A 120 -14.08 4.66 -5.70
N PRO A 121 -14.16 6.01 -5.76
CA PRO A 121 -13.51 6.77 -6.82
C PRO A 121 -12.03 6.41 -6.87
N SER A 122 -11.56 5.97 -8.03
CA SER A 122 -10.21 5.44 -8.18
C SER A 122 -9.62 5.77 -9.54
N VAL A 123 -8.31 5.70 -9.62
CA VAL A 123 -7.55 5.86 -10.86
C VAL A 123 -6.44 4.83 -10.93
N ARG A 124 -6.04 4.48 -12.17
CA ARG A 124 -4.83 3.71 -12.45
C ARG A 124 -3.82 4.59 -13.16
N LEU A 125 -2.58 4.58 -12.66
CA LEU A 125 -1.46 5.32 -13.24
C LEU A 125 -0.82 4.53 -14.39
N ASN A 126 -0.05 5.20 -15.25
CA ASN A 126 0.66 4.57 -16.37
C ASN A 126 1.70 3.53 -15.93
N ASN A 127 2.18 3.59 -14.70
CA ASN A 127 3.11 2.62 -14.11
C ASN A 127 2.42 1.40 -13.47
N GLY A 128 1.08 1.28 -13.60
CA GLY A 128 0.29 0.17 -13.07
C GLY A 128 -0.24 0.35 -11.65
N ILE A 129 0.27 1.32 -10.89
CA ILE A 129 -0.25 1.62 -9.55
C ILE A 129 -1.70 2.08 -9.67
N ALA A 130 -2.57 1.55 -8.83
CA ALA A 130 -3.93 2.04 -8.67
C ALA A 130 -4.11 2.69 -7.29
N PHE A 131 -4.95 3.71 -7.19
CA PHE A 131 -5.35 4.23 -5.89
C PHE A 131 -6.83 4.63 -5.88
N ALA A 132 -7.44 4.46 -4.72
CA ALA A 132 -8.81 4.85 -4.43
C ALA A 132 -8.83 5.89 -3.32
N VAL A 133 -9.80 6.81 -3.36
CA VAL A 133 -9.96 7.88 -2.38
C VAL A 133 -11.27 7.73 -1.65
N GLU A 134 -11.22 7.66 -0.32
CA GLU A 134 -12.35 7.63 0.57
C GLU A 134 -12.38 8.92 1.39
N SER A 135 -13.34 9.80 1.10
CA SER A 135 -13.51 11.02 1.88
C SER A 135 -14.02 10.71 3.29
N ILE A 136 -13.40 11.34 4.28
CA ILE A 136 -13.82 11.21 5.68
C ILE A 136 -14.87 12.30 6.05
N GLY A 137 -15.04 13.29 5.18
CA GLY A 137 -15.96 14.41 5.37
C GLY A 137 -15.25 15.75 5.45
N SER A 138 -15.90 16.76 6.04
CA SER A 138 -15.33 18.11 6.13
C SER A 138 -14.09 18.15 7.02
N CYS A 139 -12.97 18.62 6.47
CA CYS A 139 -11.68 18.73 7.18
C CYS A 139 -11.23 20.20 7.36
N LYS A 140 -12.11 21.03 7.85
CA LYS A 140 -11.86 22.50 7.99
C LYS A 140 -10.77 22.85 9.02
N LYS A 141 -10.55 22.00 10.03
CA LYS A 141 -9.52 22.26 11.05
C LYS A 141 -8.14 21.93 10.48
N THR A 142 -7.16 22.76 10.81
CA THR A 142 -5.75 22.50 10.47
C THR A 142 -5.31 21.11 10.97
N ASN A 143 -4.60 20.38 10.12
CA ASN A 143 -4.13 19.02 10.35
C ASN A 143 -5.24 17.97 10.57
N SER A 144 -6.52 18.32 10.30
CA SER A 144 -7.57 17.30 10.33
C SER A 144 -7.54 16.44 9.08
N PRO A 145 -7.91 15.15 9.20
CA PRO A 145 -7.97 14.26 8.04
C PRO A 145 -9.14 14.61 7.12
N CYS A 146 -8.87 14.64 5.82
CA CYS A 146 -9.85 14.91 4.75
C CYS A 146 -10.30 13.62 4.06
N ALA A 147 -9.35 12.75 3.76
CA ALA A 147 -9.61 11.48 3.08
C ALA A 147 -8.54 10.43 3.40
N LEU A 148 -8.91 9.16 3.25
CA LEU A 148 -7.98 8.06 3.11
C LEU A 148 -7.69 7.81 1.63
N VAL A 149 -6.45 7.45 1.33
CA VAL A 149 -5.98 7.06 0.01
C VAL A 149 -5.43 5.65 0.11
N TYR A 150 -6.14 4.72 -0.49
CA TYR A 150 -5.74 3.31 -0.58
C TYR A 150 -4.94 3.13 -1.86
N VAL A 151 -3.71 2.68 -1.73
CA VAL A 151 -2.74 2.57 -2.83
C VAL A 151 -2.39 1.12 -3.04
N ASP A 152 -2.79 0.58 -4.18
CA ASP A 152 -2.43 -0.75 -4.63
C ASP A 152 -1.28 -0.62 -5.63
N ILE A 153 -0.09 -1.10 -5.23
CA ILE A 153 1.15 -0.87 -5.98
C ILE A 153 1.32 -1.76 -7.21
N ASN A 154 0.51 -2.81 -7.34
CA ASN A 154 0.47 -3.71 -8.51
C ASN A 154 -0.91 -3.70 -9.21
N GLY A 155 -1.83 -2.83 -8.77
CA GLY A 155 -3.13 -2.61 -9.37
C GLY A 155 -4.13 -3.72 -9.03
N VAL A 156 -4.59 -4.46 -10.03
CA VAL A 156 -5.60 -5.52 -9.82
C VAL A 156 -5.00 -6.89 -9.55
N GLU A 157 -3.67 -7.01 -9.55
CA GLU A 157 -2.99 -8.29 -9.38
C GLU A 157 -2.95 -8.72 -7.92
N GLU A 158 -2.91 -10.04 -7.68
CA GLU A 158 -2.75 -10.58 -6.33
C GLU A 158 -1.36 -10.23 -5.75
N PRO A 159 -1.23 -10.21 -4.40
CA PRO A 159 -2.07 -10.90 -3.42
C PRO A 159 -3.22 -10.10 -2.78
N ASN A 160 -3.43 -8.82 -3.13
CA ASN A 160 -4.48 -7.95 -2.59
C ASN A 160 -4.48 -7.93 -1.05
N THR A 161 -3.34 -7.55 -0.47
CA THR A 161 -3.08 -7.70 0.97
C THR A 161 -2.55 -6.40 1.58
N PHE A 162 -3.21 -5.91 2.62
CA PHE A 162 -2.73 -4.77 3.40
C PHE A 162 -1.29 -4.99 3.88
N GLY A 163 -0.44 -4.00 3.66
CA GLY A 163 0.96 -4.03 4.06
C GLY A 163 1.87 -4.86 3.16
N LYS A 164 1.35 -5.48 2.09
CA LYS A 164 2.13 -6.19 1.08
C LYS A 164 2.09 -5.49 -0.28
N ASP A 165 0.92 -5.29 -0.84
CA ASP A 165 0.65 -4.56 -2.07
C ASP A 165 -0.35 -3.41 -1.89
N LEU A 166 -1.22 -3.47 -0.87
CA LEU A 166 -2.12 -2.37 -0.51
C LEU A 166 -1.60 -1.59 0.70
N PHE A 167 -1.50 -0.27 0.54
CA PHE A 167 -1.03 0.66 1.57
C PHE A 167 -1.98 1.83 1.73
N VAL A 168 -2.04 2.41 2.94
CA VAL A 168 -2.97 3.49 3.24
C VAL A 168 -2.20 4.77 3.55
N PHE A 169 -2.59 5.85 2.88
CA PHE A 169 -2.15 7.21 3.11
C PHE A 169 -3.34 8.07 3.52
N MET A 170 -3.07 9.30 3.87
CA MET A 170 -4.09 10.24 4.31
C MET A 170 -3.86 11.61 3.69
N ILE A 171 -4.93 12.23 3.24
CA ILE A 171 -4.95 13.65 2.89
C ILE A 171 -5.39 14.41 4.14
N VAL A 172 -4.60 15.42 4.51
CA VAL A 172 -4.86 16.28 5.67
C VAL A 172 -4.94 17.73 5.26
N ASN A 173 -5.70 18.51 6.00
CA ASN A 173 -5.75 19.97 5.82
C ASN A 173 -4.46 20.62 6.35
N SER A 174 -3.42 20.63 5.52
CA SER A 174 -2.12 21.19 5.84
C SER A 174 -1.56 21.98 4.66
N ASN A 175 -1.02 23.16 4.94
CA ASN A 175 -0.37 24.00 3.93
C ASN A 175 1.04 23.53 3.57
N SER A 176 1.67 22.69 4.38
CA SER A 176 3.04 22.24 4.18
C SER A 176 3.15 20.79 3.73
N VAL A 177 2.43 19.88 4.39
CA VAL A 177 2.50 18.44 4.14
C VAL A 177 1.08 17.86 4.09
N PRO A 178 0.34 18.06 2.98
CA PRO A 178 -1.05 17.65 2.87
C PRO A 178 -1.25 16.15 2.62
N PHE A 179 -0.21 15.43 2.20
CA PHE A 179 -0.26 14.00 1.91
C PHE A 179 0.75 13.26 2.79
N ILE A 180 0.27 12.37 3.64
CA ILE A 180 1.07 11.65 4.64
C ILE A 180 0.68 10.17 4.73
N PRO A 181 1.60 9.28 5.15
CA PRO A 181 1.23 7.92 5.52
C PRO A 181 0.19 7.91 6.64
N TYR A 182 -0.75 6.97 6.60
CA TYR A 182 -1.85 6.92 7.55
C TYR A 182 -1.35 6.79 8.99
N ASN A 183 -1.71 7.77 9.82
CA ASN A 183 -1.32 7.85 11.24
C ASN A 183 0.20 7.83 11.50
N VAL A 184 1.00 8.45 10.63
CA VAL A 184 2.46 8.54 10.76
C VAL A 184 2.95 9.22 12.05
N HIS A 185 2.08 9.95 12.75
CA HIS A 185 2.39 10.65 14.00
C HIS A 185 2.31 9.77 15.25
N LEU A 186 1.82 8.54 15.13
CA LEU A 186 1.77 7.60 16.24
C LEU A 186 3.18 7.16 16.66
N SER A 187 3.31 6.69 17.89
CA SER A 187 4.52 6.03 18.35
C SER A 187 4.84 4.79 17.50
N GLN A 188 6.11 4.42 17.40
CA GLN A 188 6.49 3.21 16.68
C GLN A 188 5.84 1.96 17.26
N ASP A 189 5.63 1.92 18.57
CA ASP A 189 4.93 0.83 19.24
C ASP A 189 3.46 0.74 18.79
N ASP A 190 2.75 1.86 18.77
CA ASP A 190 1.37 1.92 18.28
C ASP A 190 1.27 1.55 16.79
N ILE A 191 2.21 2.02 15.95
CA ILE A 191 2.25 1.68 14.53
C ILE A 191 2.36 0.17 14.32
N VAL A 192 3.08 -0.53 15.19
CA VAL A 192 3.29 -1.99 15.07
C VAL A 192 2.21 -2.78 15.79
N HIS A 193 1.86 -2.39 17.03
CA HIS A 193 1.10 -3.25 17.95
C HIS A 193 -0.37 -2.86 18.12
N HIS A 194 -0.86 -1.82 17.43
CA HIS A 194 -2.29 -1.50 17.47
C HIS A 194 -3.14 -2.69 16.99
N THR A 195 -4.07 -3.15 17.82
CA THR A 195 -4.84 -4.39 17.62
C THR A 195 -5.59 -4.43 16.29
N LYS A 196 -6.19 -3.32 15.87
CA LYS A 196 -6.97 -3.26 14.64
C LYS A 196 -6.13 -2.89 13.42
N TYR A 197 -5.27 -1.86 13.51
CA TYR A 197 -4.64 -1.25 12.34
C TYR A 197 -3.12 -1.37 12.30
N GLY A 198 -2.49 -1.93 13.34
CA GLY A 198 -1.03 -2.03 13.42
C GLY A 198 -0.41 -2.82 12.26
N CYS A 199 0.83 -2.49 11.91
CA CYS A 199 1.56 -3.21 10.87
C CYS A 199 2.12 -4.53 11.40
N SER A 200 1.27 -5.51 11.61
CA SER A 200 1.56 -6.79 12.27
C SER A 200 0.63 -7.89 11.78
N LYS A 201 1.11 -9.15 11.77
CA LYS A 201 0.26 -10.33 11.55
C LYS A 201 -0.77 -10.57 12.67
N LYS A 202 -0.64 -9.89 13.80
CA LYS A 202 -1.61 -9.96 14.90
C LYS A 202 -2.76 -8.98 14.74
N SER A 203 -2.62 -7.97 13.89
CA SER A 203 -3.61 -6.93 13.68
C SER A 203 -4.72 -7.40 12.73
N GLU A 204 -5.91 -6.83 12.89
CA GLU A 204 -7.08 -7.19 12.08
C GLU A 204 -6.92 -6.74 10.62
N ILE A 205 -6.41 -5.52 10.37
CA ILE A 205 -6.40 -4.92 9.02
C ILE A 205 -5.00 -4.55 8.53
N ALA A 206 -4.06 -4.15 9.40
CA ALA A 206 -2.69 -3.76 9.05
C ALA A 206 -2.56 -2.46 8.19
N MET A 207 -3.36 -1.44 8.48
CA MET A 207 -3.37 -0.18 7.70
C MET A 207 -2.15 0.74 7.96
N TYR A 208 -1.43 0.57 9.07
CA TYR A 208 -0.31 1.46 9.44
C TYR A 208 1.02 1.09 8.78
N CYS A 209 1.02 0.14 7.84
CA CYS A 209 2.26 -0.33 7.23
C CYS A 209 3.00 0.74 6.40
N SER A 210 2.29 1.67 5.76
CA SER A 210 2.91 2.82 5.09
C SER A 210 3.66 3.72 6.08
N ALA A 211 3.09 3.96 7.26
CA ALA A 211 3.73 4.73 8.34
C ALA A 211 4.98 4.03 8.87
N LEU A 212 4.93 2.70 9.06
CA LEU A 212 6.10 1.92 9.48
C LEU A 212 7.25 2.00 8.46
N ILE A 213 6.95 1.81 7.17
CA ILE A 213 7.96 1.90 6.10
C ILE A 213 8.54 3.31 6.00
N HIS A 214 7.69 4.34 6.11
CA HIS A 214 8.11 5.74 6.11
C HIS A 214 9.02 6.06 7.30
N SER A 215 8.67 5.63 8.53
CA SER A 215 9.47 5.89 9.74
C SER A 215 10.87 5.25 9.68
N LYS A 216 11.04 4.21 8.86
CA LYS A 216 12.33 3.56 8.56
C LYS A 216 13.03 4.12 7.32
N GLY A 217 12.67 5.32 6.85
CA GLY A 217 13.27 5.94 5.69
C GLY A 217 12.98 5.23 4.37
N TRP A 218 11.79 4.66 4.22
CA TRP A 218 11.36 3.88 3.07
C TRP A 218 12.17 2.59 2.87
N VAL A 219 12.39 1.87 3.98
CA VAL A 219 13.06 0.57 3.97
C VAL A 219 12.14 -0.48 4.59
N ILE A 220 11.98 -1.61 3.89
CA ILE A 220 11.34 -2.81 4.40
C ILE A 220 12.46 -3.76 4.85
N ASP A 221 12.65 -3.86 6.16
CA ASP A 221 13.70 -4.67 6.77
C ASP A 221 13.28 -6.14 6.97
N LYS A 222 14.19 -6.95 7.54
CA LYS A 222 13.95 -8.37 7.84
C LYS A 222 12.84 -8.60 8.88
N ASN A 223 12.55 -7.62 9.72
CA ASN A 223 11.56 -7.72 10.79
C ASN A 223 10.15 -7.28 10.33
N TYR A 224 10.03 -6.82 9.11
CA TYR A 224 8.73 -6.48 8.52
C TYR A 224 7.86 -7.76 8.40
N PRO A 225 6.55 -7.71 8.69
CA PRO A 225 5.72 -8.90 8.96
C PRO A 225 5.40 -9.81 7.76
N TRP A 226 6.10 -9.68 6.64
CA TRP A 226 6.04 -10.65 5.52
C TRP A 226 7.38 -10.85 4.83
#